data_d2f30a967e4f30ffc253a9b8029a1415
#
_entry.id   d2f30a967e4f30ffc253a9b8029a1415
#
_cell.length_a   1.000
_cell.length_b   1.000
_cell.length_c   1.000
_cell.angle_alpha   90.00
_cell.angle_beta   90.00
_cell.angle_gamma   90.00
#
_symmetry.space_group_name_H-M   'P 1'
#
loop_
_entity.id
_entity.type
_entity.pdbx_description
1 polymer ?
#
loop_
_entity_poly.entity_id
_entity_poly.type
_entity_poly.pdbx_seq_one_letter_code
_entity_poly.pdbx_strand_id
1 'polypeptide(L)'
;MTGASYTVKSVETIAEGSDVRARLYTLAAGDVIPWHYHTAVTDWYFCLAGSLRVETRAPRADRLVQVGGSYKIAPKAAHRISNGDAGEDCRFLLLQGVGAYDFNKIAE
;
A
#
# COMPACT_ATOMS: atom_id res chain seq x y z
N MET A 1 9.01 15.40 5.39
CA MET A 1 8.21 14.65 5.03
C MET A 1 8.62 13.80 4.30
N THR A 2 8.09 13.05 4.18
CA THR A 2 8.52 12.09 3.67
C THR A 2 8.51 12.00 2.35
N GLY A 3 8.50 12.61 1.60
CA GLY A 3 8.61 12.41 0.24
C GLY A 3 7.53 11.71 -0.45
N ALA A 4 6.45 11.57 0.18
CA ALA A 4 5.35 11.01 -0.51
C ALA A 4 4.88 12.01 -1.54
N SER A 5 4.80 11.56 -2.78
CA SER A 5 4.46 12.44 -3.85
C SER A 5 3.15 12.00 -4.46
N TYR A 6 2.18 11.64 -3.66
CA TYR A 6 0.86 11.23 -4.10
C TYR A 6 -0.17 11.68 -3.07
N THR A 7 -1.43 11.73 -3.48
CA THR A 7 -2.54 11.99 -2.58
C THR A 7 -3.58 10.91 -2.75
N VAL A 8 -4.21 10.53 -1.64
CA VAL A 8 -5.33 9.59 -1.63
C VAL A 8 -6.41 10.17 -0.73
N LYS A 9 -7.59 9.56 -0.75
CA LYS A 9 -8.74 10.12 -0.04
C LYS A 9 -8.45 10.29 1.45
N SER A 10 -7.89 9.31 2.12
CA SER A 10 -7.46 9.49 3.51
C SER A 10 -6.39 8.50 3.93
N VAL A 11 -5.59 8.91 4.89
CA VAL A 11 -4.60 8.05 5.56
C VAL A 11 -4.68 8.38 7.05
N GLU A 12 -4.83 7.35 7.87
CA GLU A 12 -4.89 7.53 9.32
C GLU A 12 -3.84 6.62 9.95
N THR A 13 -2.94 7.19 10.74
CA THR A 13 -1.95 6.40 11.47
C THR A 13 -2.62 5.82 12.71
N ILE A 14 -2.62 4.48 12.80
CA ILE A 14 -3.21 3.77 13.93
C ILE A 14 -2.17 3.63 15.05
N ALA A 15 -0.95 3.24 14.70
CA ALA A 15 0.13 3.05 15.67
C ALA A 15 1.45 3.17 14.95
N GLU A 16 2.44 3.72 15.62
CA GLU A 16 3.75 3.92 15.00
C GLU A 16 4.86 3.83 16.04
N GLY A 17 5.88 3.02 15.74
CA GLY A 17 7.12 2.94 16.48
C GLY A 17 8.29 3.28 15.56
N SER A 18 9.51 3.07 16.04
CA SER A 18 10.68 3.39 15.23
C SER A 18 10.91 2.39 14.10
N ASP A 19 10.36 1.19 14.19
CA ASP A 19 10.62 0.12 13.24
C ASP A 19 9.33 -0.55 12.74
N VAL A 20 8.16 -0.03 13.09
CA VAL A 20 6.89 -0.58 12.64
C VAL A 20 5.83 0.50 12.67
N ARG A 21 4.91 0.46 11.73
CA ARG A 21 3.75 1.34 11.77
C ARG A 21 2.54 0.69 11.13
N ALA A 22 1.36 1.05 11.62
CA ALA A 22 0.09 0.60 11.09
C ALA A 22 -0.74 1.80 10.66
N ARG A 23 -1.22 1.80 9.43
CA ARG A 23 -2.03 2.87 8.86
C ARG A 23 -3.28 2.34 8.19
N LEU A 24 -4.35 3.11 8.30
CA LEU A 24 -5.60 2.81 7.64
C LEU A 24 -5.73 3.76 6.44
N TYR A 25 -5.83 3.20 5.25
CA TYR A 25 -5.93 3.96 4.01
C TYR A 25 -7.33 3.86 3.45
N THR A 26 -7.80 4.95 2.85
CA THR A 26 -9.00 4.95 2.02
C THR A 26 -8.62 5.46 0.65
N LEU A 27 -8.90 4.68 -0.38
CA LEU A 27 -8.66 5.05 -1.77
C LEU A 27 -10.00 5.26 -2.46
N ALA A 28 -10.24 6.46 -2.96
CA ALA A 28 -11.38 6.69 -3.83
C ALA A 28 -11.12 6.08 -5.20
N ALA A 29 -12.15 6.00 -6.03
CA ALA A 29 -11.98 5.55 -7.40
C ALA A 29 -10.93 6.41 -8.09
N GLY A 30 -9.99 5.77 -8.75
CA GLY A 30 -8.90 6.48 -9.45
C GLY A 30 -7.69 6.83 -8.58
N ASP A 31 -7.79 6.67 -7.26
CA ASP A 31 -6.64 6.93 -6.40
C ASP A 31 -5.57 5.86 -6.59
N VAL A 32 -4.33 6.31 -6.65
CA VAL A 32 -3.18 5.43 -6.91
C VAL A 32 -2.03 5.82 -6.00
N ILE A 33 -1.42 4.83 -5.36
CA ILE A 33 -0.10 4.98 -4.76
C ILE A 33 0.87 4.50 -5.83
N PRO A 34 1.67 5.41 -6.41
CA PRO A 34 2.45 5.10 -7.60
C PRO A 34 3.55 4.07 -7.34
N TRP A 35 4.18 3.59 -8.40
CA TRP A 35 5.27 2.62 -8.30
C TRP A 35 6.35 3.11 -7.34
N HIS A 36 6.67 2.27 -6.38
CA HIS A 36 7.70 2.57 -5.37
C HIS A 36 8.17 1.27 -4.73
N TYR A 37 9.21 1.38 -3.91
CA TYR A 37 9.68 0.27 -3.10
C TYR A 37 10.15 0.81 -1.75
N HIS A 38 10.24 -0.08 -0.78
CA HIS A 38 10.79 0.21 0.55
C HIS A 38 12.07 -0.60 0.71
N THR A 39 13.08 -0.02 1.36
CA THR A 39 14.37 -0.68 1.48
C THR A 39 14.37 -1.78 2.54
N ALA A 40 13.76 -1.51 3.69
CA ALA A 40 13.88 -2.40 4.84
C ALA A 40 12.57 -3.02 5.32
N VAL A 41 11.43 -2.40 5.08
CA VAL A 41 10.17 -2.90 5.61
C VAL A 41 9.48 -3.86 4.66
N THR A 42 8.74 -4.80 5.23
CA THR A 42 7.74 -5.60 4.55
C THR A 42 6.40 -4.89 4.68
N ASP A 43 5.60 -4.93 3.64
CA ASP A 43 4.22 -4.43 3.69
C ASP A 43 3.26 -5.60 3.82
N TRP A 44 2.32 -5.50 4.76
CA TRP A 44 1.20 -6.43 4.86
C TRP A 44 -0.08 -5.63 4.66
N TYR A 45 -0.83 -5.96 3.61
CA TYR A 45 -2.07 -5.29 3.24
C TYR A 45 -3.25 -6.17 3.64
N PHE A 46 -4.25 -5.58 4.30
CA PHE A 46 -5.48 -6.29 4.69
C PHE A 46 -6.67 -5.48 4.18
N CYS A 47 -7.42 -6.04 3.22
CA CYS A 47 -8.54 -5.32 2.63
C CYS A 47 -9.75 -5.36 3.56
N LEU A 48 -10.29 -4.18 3.88
CA LEU A 48 -11.39 -4.03 4.81
C LEU A 48 -12.70 -3.62 4.13
N ALA A 49 -12.63 -2.96 2.99
CA ALA A 49 -13.81 -2.57 2.22
C ALA A 49 -13.42 -2.40 0.76
N GLY A 50 -14.34 -2.67 -0.15
CA GLY A 50 -14.09 -2.59 -1.58
C GLY A 50 -13.14 -3.66 -2.05
N SER A 51 -12.29 -3.35 -3.01
CA SER A 51 -11.22 -4.25 -3.45
C SER A 51 -9.94 -3.47 -3.69
N LEU A 52 -8.82 -4.10 -3.35
CA LEU A 52 -7.50 -3.49 -3.44
C LEU A 52 -6.76 -4.11 -4.61
N ARG A 53 -6.23 -3.29 -5.50
CA ARG A 53 -5.40 -3.78 -6.59
C ARG A 53 -3.95 -3.62 -6.22
N VAL A 54 -3.19 -4.71 -6.29
CA VAL A 54 -1.77 -4.73 -5.99
C VAL A 54 -1.03 -5.19 -7.23
N GLU A 55 -0.14 -4.35 -7.72
CA GLU A 55 0.70 -4.69 -8.87
C GLU A 55 2.16 -4.73 -8.43
N THR A 56 2.91 -5.74 -8.87
CA THR A 56 4.34 -5.87 -8.60
C THR A 56 5.10 -6.09 -9.90
N ARG A 57 6.43 -5.86 -9.90
CA ARG A 57 7.25 -6.04 -11.10
C ARG A 57 8.12 -7.27 -11.07
N ALA A 58 8.64 -7.66 -9.94
CA ALA A 58 9.58 -8.78 -9.82
C ALA A 58 9.29 -9.60 -8.58
N PRO A 59 8.48 -10.64 -8.68
CA PRO A 59 7.88 -11.11 -9.93
C PRO A 59 6.73 -10.21 -10.38
N ARG A 60 6.44 -10.23 -11.67
CA ARG A 60 5.29 -9.48 -12.18
C ARG A 60 4.02 -10.14 -11.69
N ALA A 61 3.16 -9.37 -11.06
CA ALA A 61 1.87 -9.84 -10.60
C ALA A 61 0.88 -8.68 -10.59
N ASP A 62 -0.41 -9.03 -10.71
CA ASP A 62 -1.50 -8.08 -10.66
C ASP A 62 -2.63 -8.81 -9.95
N ARG A 63 -2.92 -8.40 -8.72
CA ARG A 63 -3.87 -9.10 -7.87
C ARG A 63 -4.94 -8.18 -7.37
N LEU A 64 -6.17 -8.71 -7.30
CA LEU A 64 -7.25 -8.05 -6.58
C LEU A 64 -7.41 -8.73 -5.24
N VAL A 65 -7.30 -7.96 -4.18
CA VAL A 65 -7.47 -8.45 -2.81
C VAL A 65 -8.86 -8.03 -2.36
N GLN A 66 -9.70 -9.01 -2.09
CA GLN A 66 -11.08 -8.78 -1.66
C GLN A 66 -11.16 -8.62 -0.15
N VAL A 67 -12.30 -8.14 0.34
CA VAL A 67 -12.54 -7.97 1.77
C VAL A 67 -12.22 -9.27 2.51
N GLY A 68 -11.42 -9.16 3.56
CA GLY A 68 -10.96 -10.31 4.34
C GLY A 68 -9.67 -10.92 3.81
N GLY A 69 -9.24 -10.55 2.61
CA GLY A 69 -7.99 -11.03 2.05
C GLY A 69 -6.80 -10.19 2.47
N SER A 70 -5.60 -10.71 2.22
CA SER A 70 -4.36 -10.01 2.54
C SER A 70 -3.30 -10.24 1.47
N TYR A 71 -2.30 -9.39 1.46
CA TYR A 71 -1.18 -9.51 0.53
C TYR A 71 0.08 -8.98 1.20
N LYS A 72 1.20 -9.67 0.95
CA LYS A 72 2.48 -9.31 1.56
C LYS A 72 3.46 -8.94 0.47
N ILE A 73 4.19 -7.85 0.66
CA ILE A 73 5.24 -7.40 -0.26
C ILE A 73 6.55 -7.29 0.50
N ALA A 74 7.56 -8.02 0.02
CA ALA A 74 8.87 -8.05 0.64
C ALA A 74 9.62 -6.73 0.42
N PRO A 75 10.65 -6.43 1.24
CA PRO A 75 11.51 -5.28 1.01
C PRO A 75 12.08 -5.31 -0.40
N LYS A 76 12.28 -4.12 -0.97
CA LYS A 76 12.87 -3.89 -2.29
C LYS A 76 12.00 -4.30 -3.47
N ALA A 77 10.85 -4.92 -3.24
CA ALA A 77 9.95 -5.28 -4.33
C ALA A 77 9.15 -4.06 -4.77
N ALA A 78 9.28 -3.66 -6.02
CA ALA A 78 8.54 -2.54 -6.59
C ALA A 78 7.06 -2.89 -6.69
N HIS A 79 6.20 -1.96 -6.29
CA HIS A 79 4.75 -2.18 -6.30
C HIS A 79 3.96 -0.90 -6.49
N ARG A 80 2.72 -1.08 -6.91
CA ARG A 80 1.76 -0.01 -7.14
C ARG A 80 0.43 -0.46 -6.56
N ILE A 81 -0.23 0.42 -5.83
CA ILE A 81 -1.46 0.11 -5.12
C ILE A 81 -2.56 1.03 -5.63
N SER A 82 -3.72 0.47 -5.93
CA SER A 82 -4.82 1.28 -6.40
C SER A 82 -6.16 0.69 -5.97
N ASN A 83 -7.23 1.49 -6.14
CA ASN A 83 -8.58 1.00 -5.91
C ASN A 83 -8.92 0.06 -7.07
N GLY A 84 -9.31 -1.16 -6.74
CA GLY A 84 -9.68 -2.17 -7.73
C GLY A 84 -11.13 -2.11 -8.18
N ASP A 85 -11.93 -1.20 -7.58
CA ASP A 85 -13.35 -1.10 -7.89
C ASP A 85 -13.68 0.36 -8.18
N ALA A 86 -14.19 0.66 -9.35
CA ALA A 86 -14.54 2.02 -9.72
C ALA A 86 -15.83 2.51 -9.04
N GLY A 87 -16.60 1.64 -8.42
CA GLY A 87 -17.90 1.97 -7.86
C GLY A 87 -17.92 2.32 -6.38
N GLU A 88 -16.84 2.03 -5.65
CA GLU A 88 -16.81 2.33 -4.23
C GLU A 88 -15.40 2.52 -3.72
N ASP A 89 -15.27 3.12 -2.53
CA ASP A 89 -13.97 3.33 -1.91
C ASP A 89 -13.37 1.98 -1.50
N CYS A 90 -12.05 1.89 -1.58
CA CYS A 90 -11.29 0.78 -1.03
C CYS A 90 -10.70 1.22 0.29
N ARG A 91 -10.86 0.41 1.33
CA ARG A 91 -10.19 0.63 2.61
C ARG A 91 -9.31 -0.54 2.93
N PHE A 92 -8.11 -0.25 3.40
CA PHE A 92 -7.20 -1.32 3.79
C PHE A 92 -6.32 -0.89 4.96
N LEU A 93 -5.95 -1.87 5.76
CA LEU A 93 -4.96 -1.68 6.80
C LEU A 93 -3.61 -2.05 6.21
N LEU A 94 -2.63 -1.18 6.38
CA LEU A 94 -1.27 -1.42 5.96
C LEU A 94 -0.39 -1.48 7.20
N LEU A 95 0.21 -2.66 7.42
CA LEU A 95 1.21 -2.85 8.46
C LEU A 95 2.57 -2.88 7.78
N GLN A 96 3.49 -2.02 8.20
CA GLN A 96 4.83 -1.93 7.63
C GLN A 96 5.86 -2.12 8.71
N GLY A 97 6.78 -3.04 8.52
CA GLY A 97 7.85 -3.37 9.46
C GLY A 97 8.54 -4.66 9.01
N VAL A 98 9.45 -5.20 9.73
CA VAL A 98 10.13 -4.55 10.86
C VAL A 98 11.38 -3.91 10.29
N GLY A 99 11.62 -2.63 10.58
CA GLY A 99 12.75 -1.90 10.04
C GLY A 99 12.42 -0.43 9.82
N ALA A 100 13.40 0.36 9.44
CA ALA A 100 13.18 1.77 9.18
C ALA A 100 12.38 1.98 7.91
N TYR A 101 11.34 2.80 8.00
CA TYR A 101 10.50 3.09 6.84
C TYR A 101 11.19 4.09 5.90
N ASP A 102 11.08 3.84 4.60
CA ASP A 102 11.41 4.80 3.57
C ASP A 102 10.44 4.64 2.39
N PHE A 103 10.46 5.59 1.48
CA PHE A 103 9.60 5.55 0.30
C PHE A 103 10.44 5.99 -0.88
N ASN A 104 10.65 5.07 -1.83
CA ASN A 104 11.49 5.31 -2.99
C ASN A 104 10.64 5.23 -4.25
N LYS A 105 10.27 6.38 -4.78
CA LYS A 105 9.43 6.44 -5.98
C LYS A 105 10.21 6.02 -7.21
N ILE A 106 9.56 5.28 -8.09
CA ILE A 106 10.15 4.80 -9.34
C ILE A 106 9.39 5.41 -10.50
N ALA A 107 10.08 5.71 -11.58
CA ALA A 107 9.42 6.20 -12.80
C ALA A 107 8.46 5.13 -13.34
N GLU A 108 7.33 5.59 -13.85
CA GLU A 108 6.28 4.69 -14.36
C GLU A 108 6.68 3.94 -15.65
#